data_939e0533964348cbf10a2699eb0e6e8e
#
_entry.id   939e0533964348cbf10a2699eb0e6e8e
#
_cell.length_a   1.000
_cell.length_b   1.000
_cell.length_c   1.000
_cell.angle_alpha   90.00
_cell.angle_beta   90.00
_cell.angle_gamma   90.00
#
_symmetry.space_group_name_H-M   'P 1'
#
loop_
_entity.id
_entity.type
_entity.pdbx_description
1 polymer ?
#
loop_
_entity_poly.entity_id
_entity_poly.type
_entity_poly.pdbx_seq_one_letter_code
_entity_poly.pdbx_strand_id
1 'polypeptide(L)'
;MRTIILTVVFIFSLTNIFGQETNNNLQITRLTGDFYIYTTYNLYKGNRIPANGMYLVTSDGVVLFDTPWDTAQFQPLLDSIKIKHNKSVVLCIPTHFHDDRTAGLEYYRQQGIKTYTTVLTDELSKKNNKKRAEFLIAKDTVFNIGKYSFETYYPGQAHTPDNIIIWFKKQHILYGACLIKSIEDDDLGYLGDANKKEYASTIKNVRKKCQQPKYVIVGHGDWTNAKSLEHSLIMAEELKKKKYH
;
A
#
# COMPACT_ATOMS: atom_id res chain seq x y z
N MET A 1 69.32 17.06 41.06
CA MET A 1 68.47 17.04 39.80
C MET A 1 67.45 15.94 39.95
N ARG A 2 66.16 16.30 40.08
CA ARG A 2 65.05 15.35 40.16
C ARG A 2 64.36 15.33 38.81
N THR A 3 64.47 14.20 38.14
CA THR A 3 63.81 13.96 36.83
C THR A 3 62.35 13.60 37.04
N ILE A 4 61.40 14.46 36.54
CA ILE A 4 60.00 14.20 36.58
C ILE A 4 59.67 13.45 35.29
N ILE A 5 59.22 12.19 35.42
CA ILE A 5 58.70 11.40 34.31
C ILE A 5 57.17 11.71 34.19
N LEU A 6 56.79 12.37 33.09
CA LEU A 6 55.41 12.64 32.76
C LEU A 6 54.81 11.42 32.01
N THR A 7 53.95 10.66 32.70
CA THR A 7 53.24 9.54 32.08
C THR A 7 51.99 10.08 31.39
N VAL A 8 51.97 10.10 30.05
CA VAL A 8 50.80 10.46 29.25
C VAL A 8 49.90 9.21 29.13
N VAL A 9 48.76 9.26 29.79
CA VAL A 9 47.69 8.23 29.67
C VAL A 9 46.85 8.55 28.46
N PHE A 10 46.99 7.73 27.40
CA PHE A 10 46.09 7.77 26.24
C PHE A 10 44.78 7.05 26.61
N ILE A 11 43.70 7.82 26.82
CA ILE A 11 42.37 7.27 26.97
C ILE A 11 41.82 7.00 25.56
N PHE A 12 41.81 5.74 25.15
CA PHE A 12 41.09 5.28 23.97
C PHE A 12 39.58 5.30 24.28
N SER A 13 38.89 6.32 23.81
CA SER A 13 37.43 6.31 23.79
C SER A 13 36.97 5.29 22.73
N LEU A 14 36.51 4.13 23.17
CA LEU A 14 35.77 3.17 22.35
C LEU A 14 34.40 3.79 22.02
N THR A 15 34.32 4.48 20.90
CA THR A 15 33.01 4.82 20.32
C THR A 15 32.40 3.52 19.82
N ASN A 16 31.43 3.00 20.57
CA ASN A 16 30.53 1.96 20.07
C ASN A 16 29.77 2.55 18.86
N ILE A 17 30.24 2.25 17.66
CA ILE A 17 29.48 2.42 16.44
C ILE A 17 28.40 1.33 16.52
N PHE A 18 27.25 1.68 17.11
CA PHE A 18 26.03 0.92 16.89
C PHE A 18 25.75 1.03 15.39
N GLY A 19 26.10 -0.01 14.64
CA GLY A 19 25.65 -0.18 13.29
C GLY A 19 24.12 -0.11 13.33
N GLN A 20 23.55 0.96 12.77
CA GLN A 20 22.13 1.05 12.52
C GLN A 20 21.82 -0.12 11.59
N GLU A 21 21.22 -1.20 12.11
CA GLU A 21 20.61 -2.24 11.28
C GLU A 21 19.69 -1.48 10.32
N THR A 22 20.07 -1.44 9.06
CA THR A 22 19.20 -0.90 8.01
C THR A 22 17.95 -1.75 8.07
N ASN A 23 16.86 -1.16 8.58
CA ASN A 23 15.58 -1.82 8.73
C ASN A 23 15.05 -2.13 7.31
N ASN A 24 15.45 -3.29 6.77
CA ASN A 24 15.08 -3.77 5.44
C ASN A 24 13.57 -4.03 5.27
N ASN A 25 12.76 -3.56 6.23
CA ASN A 25 11.32 -3.77 6.27
C ASN A 25 10.52 -2.64 5.61
N LEU A 26 11.14 -1.55 5.17
CA LEU A 26 10.50 -0.46 4.43
C LEU A 26 11.39 -0.03 3.28
N GLN A 27 10.86 -0.11 2.07
CA GLN A 27 11.49 0.39 0.85
C GLN A 27 10.60 1.46 0.22
N ILE A 28 11.18 2.57 -0.24
CA ILE A 28 10.46 3.64 -0.92
C ILE A 28 11.12 3.90 -2.27
N THR A 29 10.38 3.63 -3.34
CA THR A 29 10.82 3.80 -4.72
C THR A 29 9.97 4.86 -5.42
N ARG A 30 10.60 5.78 -6.15
CA ARG A 30 9.88 6.75 -6.98
C ARG A 30 9.32 6.05 -8.20
N LEU A 31 8.00 6.15 -8.40
CA LEU A 31 7.33 5.62 -9.59
C LEU A 31 7.49 6.59 -10.76
N THR A 32 6.96 7.80 -10.64
CA THR A 32 7.05 8.86 -11.63
C THR A 32 6.58 10.19 -11.01
N GLY A 33 7.16 11.30 -11.43
CA GLY A 33 6.76 12.62 -10.92
C GLY A 33 6.74 12.66 -9.39
N ASP A 34 5.57 12.93 -8.82
CA ASP A 34 5.34 13.04 -7.37
C ASP A 34 4.73 11.75 -6.76
N PHE A 35 4.72 10.63 -7.52
CA PHE A 35 4.21 9.34 -7.09
C PHE A 35 5.32 8.41 -6.64
N TYR A 36 5.08 7.71 -5.53
CA TYR A 36 6.02 6.79 -4.91
C TYR A 36 5.31 5.52 -4.48
N ILE A 37 6.02 4.40 -4.60
CA ILE A 37 5.61 3.10 -4.06
C ILE A 37 6.41 2.88 -2.79
N TYR A 38 5.74 2.44 -1.73
CA TYR A 38 6.40 1.89 -0.58
C TYR A 38 6.09 0.41 -0.48
N THR A 39 7.10 -0.38 -0.14
CA THR A 39 6.97 -1.81 0.11
C THR A 39 7.37 -2.08 1.54
N THR A 40 6.46 -2.70 2.29
CA THR A 40 6.69 -3.20 3.64
C THR A 40 6.59 -4.72 3.63
N TYR A 41 6.98 -5.36 4.73
CA TYR A 41 6.98 -6.82 4.81
C TYR A 41 6.32 -7.26 6.10
N ASN A 42 5.60 -8.37 6.04
CA ASN A 42 5.09 -9.06 7.22
C ASN A 42 5.32 -10.56 7.08
N LEU A 43 5.34 -11.26 8.22
CA LEU A 43 5.41 -12.71 8.26
C LEU A 43 4.00 -13.29 8.14
N TYR A 44 3.76 -14.08 7.12
CA TYR A 44 2.51 -14.83 6.95
C TYR A 44 2.82 -16.30 6.74
N LYS A 45 2.35 -17.16 7.66
CA LYS A 45 2.64 -18.61 7.66
C LYS A 45 4.14 -18.93 7.54
N GLY A 46 4.99 -18.16 8.23
CA GLY A 46 6.43 -18.33 8.22
C GLY A 46 7.17 -17.74 7.01
N ASN A 47 6.46 -17.22 6.02
CA ASN A 47 7.05 -16.57 4.85
C ASN A 47 7.02 -15.06 5.01
N ARG A 48 8.11 -14.40 4.58
CA ARG A 48 8.20 -12.93 4.53
C ARG A 48 7.53 -12.44 3.25
N ILE A 49 6.33 -11.85 3.40
CA ILE A 49 5.48 -11.41 2.28
C ILE A 49 5.62 -9.89 2.10
N PRO A 50 5.97 -9.40 0.89
CA PRO A 50 5.94 -7.97 0.58
C PRO A 50 4.50 -7.48 0.47
N ALA A 51 4.25 -6.26 0.95
CA ALA A 51 3.00 -5.53 0.75
C ALA A 51 3.32 -4.15 0.18
N ASN A 52 2.81 -3.86 -1.01
CA ASN A 52 3.00 -2.59 -1.69
C ASN A 52 1.86 -1.64 -1.37
N GLY A 53 2.21 -0.41 -1.05
CA GLY A 53 1.31 0.72 -1.02
C GLY A 53 1.84 1.84 -1.90
N MET A 54 1.05 2.90 -2.04
CA MET A 54 1.43 4.05 -2.87
C MET A 54 1.22 5.33 -2.09
N TYR A 55 2.03 6.35 -2.37
CA TYR A 55 1.72 7.70 -1.92
C TYR A 55 1.97 8.75 -3.00
N LEU A 56 1.23 9.85 -2.90
CA LEU A 56 1.31 11.01 -3.76
C LEU A 56 1.73 12.23 -2.95
N VAL A 57 2.80 12.91 -3.38
CA VAL A 57 3.25 14.18 -2.80
C VAL A 57 2.56 15.35 -3.51
N THR A 58 1.89 16.22 -2.73
CA THR A 58 1.18 17.38 -3.27
C THR A 58 1.63 18.68 -2.60
N SER A 59 1.13 19.84 -3.07
CA SER A 59 1.30 21.12 -2.35
C SER A 59 0.73 21.07 -0.94
N ASP A 60 -0.38 20.39 -0.76
CA ASP A 60 -1.21 20.41 0.44
C ASP A 60 -0.83 19.33 1.46
N GLY A 61 0.16 18.50 1.13
CA GLY A 61 0.62 17.36 1.93
C GLY A 61 0.69 16.08 1.12
N VAL A 62 0.83 14.95 1.81
CA VAL A 62 0.96 13.62 1.17
C VAL A 62 -0.32 12.83 1.33
N VAL A 63 -0.78 12.23 0.25
CA VAL A 63 -1.89 11.26 0.23
C VAL A 63 -1.31 9.86 0.25
N LEU A 64 -1.72 9.05 1.20
CA LEU A 64 -1.31 7.65 1.34
C LEU A 64 -2.44 6.73 0.87
N PHE A 65 -2.11 5.73 0.09
CA PHE A 65 -3.01 4.65 -0.33
C PHE A 65 -2.56 3.35 0.32
N ASP A 66 -3.48 2.75 1.06
CA ASP A 66 -3.27 1.65 2.00
C ASP A 66 -2.36 2.01 3.19
N THR A 67 -2.28 1.14 4.18
CA THR A 67 -1.34 1.24 5.30
C THR A 67 -0.37 0.06 5.28
N PRO A 68 0.82 0.17 5.90
CA PRO A 68 1.66 -1.01 6.11
C PRO A 68 0.90 -2.11 6.85
N TRP A 69 1.26 -3.35 6.57
CA TRP A 69 0.69 -4.51 7.25
C TRP A 69 1.27 -4.68 8.67
N ASP A 70 2.59 -4.51 8.79
CA ASP A 70 3.29 -4.59 10.08
C ASP A 70 3.19 -3.27 10.84
N THR A 71 2.68 -3.32 12.07
CA THR A 71 2.50 -2.15 12.94
C THR A 71 3.82 -1.41 13.22
N ALA A 72 4.94 -2.12 13.25
CA ALA A 72 6.27 -1.52 13.43
C ALA A 72 6.67 -0.58 12.27
N GLN A 73 5.96 -0.60 11.14
CA GLN A 73 6.26 0.22 9.96
C GLN A 73 5.40 1.49 9.86
N PHE A 74 4.42 1.69 10.74
CA PHE A 74 3.51 2.85 10.65
C PHE A 74 4.26 4.17 10.80
N GLN A 75 4.99 4.35 11.91
CA GLN A 75 5.76 5.57 12.16
C GLN A 75 6.97 5.69 11.22
N PRO A 76 7.77 4.65 10.97
CA PRO A 76 8.88 4.73 10.02
C PRO A 76 8.49 5.19 8.62
N LEU A 77 7.29 4.83 8.12
CA LEU A 77 6.77 5.33 6.84
C LEU A 77 6.50 6.84 6.91
N LEU A 78 5.82 7.31 7.96
CA LEU A 78 5.54 8.75 8.15
C LEU A 78 6.84 9.56 8.25
N ASP A 79 7.81 9.09 9.04
CA ASP A 79 9.10 9.74 9.22
C ASP A 79 9.89 9.80 7.91
N SER A 80 9.94 8.69 7.17
CA SER A 80 10.61 8.62 5.87
C SER A 80 10.01 9.60 4.87
N ILE A 81 8.67 9.71 4.82
CA ILE A 81 7.95 10.68 3.98
C ILE A 81 8.31 12.10 4.41
N LYS A 82 8.28 12.39 5.72
CA LYS A 82 8.58 13.71 6.26
C LYS A 82 10.02 14.12 5.97
N ILE A 83 10.97 13.23 6.18
CA ILE A 83 12.40 13.47 5.92
C ILE A 83 12.63 13.70 4.42
N LYS A 84 12.07 12.83 3.58
CA LYS A 84 12.31 12.85 2.12
C LYS A 84 11.69 14.07 1.43
N HIS A 85 10.52 14.52 1.88
CA HIS A 85 9.71 15.51 1.16
C HIS A 85 9.46 16.80 1.95
N ASN A 86 9.86 16.86 3.22
CA ASN A 86 9.51 17.93 4.15
C ASN A 86 8.00 18.20 4.22
N LYS A 87 7.18 17.13 4.05
CA LYS A 87 5.71 17.18 4.05
C LYS A 87 5.16 16.10 4.97
N SER A 88 3.98 16.36 5.53
CA SER A 88 3.26 15.39 6.36
C SER A 88 2.20 14.67 5.53
N VAL A 89 1.87 13.43 5.92
CA VAL A 89 0.70 12.73 5.40
C VAL A 89 -0.55 13.44 5.95
N VAL A 90 -1.50 13.75 5.08
CA VAL A 90 -2.75 14.46 5.43
C VAL A 90 -4.00 13.62 5.18
N LEU A 91 -3.86 12.57 4.37
CA LEU A 91 -4.96 11.72 3.94
C LEU A 91 -4.47 10.29 3.75
N CYS A 92 -5.26 9.29 4.22
CA CYS A 92 -5.05 7.87 3.95
C CYS A 92 -6.35 7.22 3.47
N ILE A 93 -6.28 6.43 2.39
CA ILE A 93 -7.41 5.70 1.80
C ILE A 93 -6.99 4.25 1.57
N PRO A 94 -7.46 3.27 2.37
CA PRO A 94 -7.26 1.85 2.10
C PRO A 94 -8.21 1.35 1.01
N THR A 95 -7.77 0.28 0.33
CA THR A 95 -8.48 -0.28 -0.82
C THR A 95 -9.48 -1.36 -0.46
N HIS A 96 -9.33 -2.03 0.67
CA HIS A 96 -10.27 -3.03 1.20
C HIS A 96 -9.97 -3.34 2.69
N PHE A 97 -10.80 -4.20 3.31
CA PHE A 97 -10.84 -4.38 4.76
C PHE A 97 -9.72 -5.23 5.38
N HIS A 98 -8.85 -5.88 4.61
CA HIS A 98 -7.77 -6.70 5.15
C HIS A 98 -6.70 -5.88 5.91
N ASP A 99 -6.01 -6.53 6.86
CA ASP A 99 -5.02 -5.85 7.73
C ASP A 99 -3.85 -5.26 6.95
N ASP A 100 -3.45 -5.88 5.84
CA ASP A 100 -2.38 -5.38 4.98
C ASP A 100 -2.75 -4.07 4.25
N ARG A 101 -3.98 -3.55 4.49
CA ARG A 101 -4.49 -2.28 3.96
C ARG A 101 -5.02 -1.35 5.05
N THR A 102 -5.57 -1.91 6.14
CA THR A 102 -6.29 -1.13 7.15
C THR A 102 -5.61 -1.07 8.52
N ALA A 103 -4.60 -1.90 8.79
CA ALA A 103 -4.02 -2.04 10.13
C ALA A 103 -3.59 -0.72 10.77
N GLY A 104 -3.08 0.23 9.98
CA GLY A 104 -2.60 1.54 10.43
C GLY A 104 -3.66 2.63 10.59
N LEU A 105 -4.93 2.41 10.20
CA LEU A 105 -5.94 3.48 10.13
C LEU A 105 -6.16 4.20 11.47
N GLU A 106 -6.29 3.45 12.55
CA GLU A 106 -6.48 4.03 13.88
C GLU A 106 -5.25 4.80 14.34
N TYR A 107 -4.06 4.24 14.12
CA TYR A 107 -2.79 4.91 14.42
C TYR A 107 -2.67 6.24 13.65
N TYR A 108 -2.94 6.23 12.35
CA TYR A 108 -2.85 7.44 11.51
C TYR A 108 -3.88 8.49 11.89
N ARG A 109 -5.10 8.08 12.24
CA ARG A 109 -6.11 9.00 12.78
C ARG A 109 -5.62 9.68 14.07
N GLN A 110 -4.96 8.95 14.97
CA GLN A 110 -4.38 9.51 16.20
C GLN A 110 -3.25 10.52 15.93
N GLN A 111 -2.59 10.41 14.76
CA GLN A 111 -1.61 11.40 14.28
C GLN A 111 -2.26 12.59 13.55
N GLY A 112 -3.58 12.71 13.55
CA GLY A 112 -4.31 13.79 12.87
C GLY A 112 -4.44 13.61 11.36
N ILE A 113 -4.13 12.43 10.83
CA ILE A 113 -4.29 12.10 9.41
C ILE A 113 -5.74 11.72 9.15
N LYS A 114 -6.40 12.40 8.20
CA LYS A 114 -7.76 12.05 7.78
C LYS A 114 -7.76 10.67 7.12
N THR A 115 -8.59 9.76 7.61
CA THR A 115 -8.71 8.41 7.07
C THR A 115 -10.09 8.19 6.47
N TYR A 116 -10.15 7.62 5.26
CA TYR A 116 -11.40 7.37 4.54
C TYR A 116 -11.47 5.91 4.10
N THR A 117 -12.64 5.30 4.23
CA THR A 117 -12.96 3.99 3.63
C THR A 117 -14.32 4.04 2.94
N THR A 118 -14.62 3.06 2.07
CA THR A 118 -16.01 2.89 1.61
C THR A 118 -16.91 2.44 2.76
N VAL A 119 -18.21 2.68 2.63
CA VAL A 119 -19.22 2.17 3.60
C VAL A 119 -19.06 0.65 3.75
N LEU A 120 -18.91 -0.08 2.64
CA LEU A 120 -18.78 -1.54 2.67
C LEU A 120 -17.48 -2.00 3.34
N THR A 121 -16.35 -1.29 3.12
CA THR A 121 -15.09 -1.56 3.82
C THR A 121 -15.25 -1.36 5.33
N ASP A 122 -15.95 -0.31 5.75
CA ASP A 122 -16.20 -0.03 7.17
C ASP A 122 -17.07 -1.13 7.82
N GLU A 123 -18.14 -1.54 7.15
CA GLU A 123 -19.03 -2.63 7.61
C GLU A 123 -18.25 -3.96 7.77
N LEU A 124 -17.42 -4.32 6.77
CA LEU A 124 -16.60 -5.52 6.83
C LEU A 124 -15.50 -5.41 7.88
N SER A 125 -14.87 -4.26 8.02
CA SER A 125 -13.89 -4.00 9.07
C SER A 125 -14.50 -4.16 10.46
N LYS A 126 -15.70 -3.60 10.69
CA LYS A 126 -16.45 -3.78 11.94
C LYS A 126 -16.77 -5.25 12.19
N LYS A 127 -17.32 -5.96 11.19
CA LYS A 127 -17.69 -7.38 11.29
C LYS A 127 -16.49 -8.28 11.62
N ASN A 128 -15.30 -7.95 11.10
CA ASN A 128 -14.09 -8.76 11.24
C ASN A 128 -13.10 -8.21 12.28
N ASN A 129 -13.53 -7.28 13.15
CA ASN A 129 -12.70 -6.66 14.20
C ASN A 129 -11.41 -6.00 13.63
N LYS A 130 -11.49 -5.41 12.45
CA LYS A 130 -10.39 -4.67 11.82
C LYS A 130 -10.42 -3.19 12.18
N LYS A 131 -9.33 -2.48 11.90
CA LYS A 131 -9.25 -1.05 12.12
C LYS A 131 -10.14 -0.29 11.14
N ARG A 132 -10.76 0.80 11.63
CA ARG A 132 -11.77 1.56 10.90
C ARG A 132 -11.29 2.98 10.63
N ALA A 133 -11.73 3.56 9.52
CA ALA A 133 -11.47 4.93 9.17
C ALA A 133 -12.40 5.92 9.93
N GLU A 134 -12.06 7.21 9.88
CA GLU A 134 -12.86 8.29 10.46
C GLU A 134 -14.03 8.68 9.55
N PHE A 135 -13.80 8.71 8.23
CA PHE A 135 -14.76 9.18 7.23
C PHE A 135 -15.14 8.07 6.25
N LEU A 136 -16.37 8.17 5.71
CA LEU A 136 -16.91 7.18 4.77
C LEU A 136 -17.10 7.76 3.37
N ILE A 137 -16.77 6.95 2.38
CA ILE A 137 -17.01 7.18 0.96
C ILE A 137 -18.25 6.38 0.57
N ALA A 138 -19.39 7.07 0.29
CA ALA A 138 -20.66 6.43 0.01
C ALA A 138 -20.79 5.88 -1.43
N LYS A 139 -19.99 6.41 -2.37
CA LYS A 139 -19.99 6.03 -3.80
C LYS A 139 -18.65 6.37 -4.42
N ASP A 140 -18.42 5.94 -5.65
CA ASP A 140 -17.25 6.36 -6.42
C ASP A 140 -17.06 7.87 -6.33
N THR A 141 -15.89 8.30 -5.93
CA THR A 141 -15.63 9.70 -5.56
C THR A 141 -14.35 10.20 -6.22
N VAL A 142 -14.42 11.41 -6.73
CA VAL A 142 -13.23 12.13 -7.24
C VAL A 142 -12.68 13.00 -6.14
N PHE A 143 -11.42 12.80 -5.80
CA PHE A 143 -10.63 13.62 -4.89
C PHE A 143 -9.77 14.60 -5.67
N ASN A 144 -9.75 15.86 -5.24
CA ASN A 144 -8.86 16.88 -5.77
C ASN A 144 -7.94 17.36 -4.64
N ILE A 145 -6.62 17.30 -4.86
CA ILE A 145 -5.64 17.72 -3.87
C ILE A 145 -4.40 18.32 -4.57
N GLY A 146 -4.09 19.57 -4.25
CA GLY A 146 -3.11 20.34 -5.02
C GLY A 146 -3.50 20.36 -6.51
N LYS A 147 -2.56 20.03 -7.38
CA LYS A 147 -2.77 19.95 -8.84
C LYS A 147 -3.29 18.59 -9.34
N TYR A 148 -3.52 17.65 -8.44
CA TYR A 148 -3.88 16.26 -8.76
C TYR A 148 -5.36 15.99 -8.54
N SER A 149 -5.88 15.07 -9.38
CA SER A 149 -7.21 14.51 -9.25
C SER A 149 -7.11 13.00 -9.40
N PHE A 150 -7.77 12.26 -8.52
CA PHE A 150 -7.89 10.80 -8.60
C PHE A 150 -9.30 10.35 -8.22
N GLU A 151 -9.66 9.18 -8.66
CA GLU A 151 -10.97 8.58 -8.42
C GLU A 151 -10.82 7.29 -7.64
N THR A 152 -11.63 7.12 -6.58
CA THR A 152 -11.92 5.82 -5.98
C THR A 152 -13.03 5.17 -6.80
N TYR A 153 -12.82 3.94 -7.25
CA TYR A 153 -13.78 3.21 -8.08
C TYR A 153 -14.00 1.81 -7.56
N TYR A 154 -15.27 1.44 -7.37
CA TYR A 154 -15.69 0.09 -7.01
C TYR A 154 -16.05 -0.71 -8.26
N PRO A 155 -15.19 -1.63 -8.72
CA PRO A 155 -15.43 -2.39 -9.96
C PRO A 155 -16.35 -3.59 -9.78
N GLY A 156 -16.67 -3.97 -8.55
CA GLY A 156 -17.38 -5.18 -8.15
C GLY A 156 -16.61 -6.03 -7.16
N GLN A 157 -17.20 -7.12 -6.73
CA GLN A 157 -16.58 -8.08 -5.81
C GLN A 157 -15.53 -8.93 -6.54
N ALA A 158 -14.38 -9.19 -5.90
CA ALA A 158 -13.37 -10.09 -6.44
C ALA A 158 -12.46 -10.66 -5.34
N HIS A 159 -11.27 -10.08 -5.08
CA HIS A 159 -10.37 -10.45 -4.00
C HIS A 159 -11.07 -10.37 -2.64
N THR A 160 -11.86 -9.32 -2.45
CA THR A 160 -12.79 -9.13 -1.34
C THR A 160 -14.11 -8.57 -1.86
N PRO A 161 -15.22 -8.59 -1.07
CA PRO A 161 -16.47 -7.98 -1.48
C PRO A 161 -16.39 -6.46 -1.69
N ASP A 162 -15.46 -5.78 -1.02
CA ASP A 162 -15.36 -4.32 -0.88
C ASP A 162 -14.20 -3.68 -1.66
N ASN A 163 -13.42 -4.47 -2.41
CA ASN A 163 -12.23 -3.96 -3.06
C ASN A 163 -12.51 -2.79 -4.00
N ILE A 164 -11.79 -1.69 -3.81
CA ILE A 164 -11.75 -0.55 -4.73
C ILE A 164 -10.38 -0.45 -5.39
N ILE A 165 -10.34 0.31 -6.48
CA ILE A 165 -9.10 0.76 -7.10
C ILE A 165 -9.01 2.28 -7.04
N ILE A 166 -7.78 2.80 -7.18
CA ILE A 166 -7.53 4.24 -7.31
C ILE A 166 -7.05 4.51 -8.73
N TRP A 167 -7.73 5.42 -9.43
CA TRP A 167 -7.42 5.76 -10.81
C TRP A 167 -6.99 7.21 -10.97
N PHE A 168 -5.75 7.42 -11.43
CA PHE A 168 -5.21 8.71 -11.83
C PHE A 168 -5.27 8.83 -13.34
N LYS A 169 -6.41 9.29 -13.85
CA LYS A 169 -6.70 9.31 -15.29
C LYS A 169 -5.65 10.10 -16.09
N LYS A 170 -5.25 11.28 -15.61
CA LYS A 170 -4.28 12.14 -16.31
C LYS A 170 -2.86 11.55 -16.34
N GLN A 171 -2.48 10.76 -15.32
CA GLN A 171 -1.17 10.15 -15.21
C GLN A 171 -1.13 8.71 -15.73
N HIS A 172 -2.28 8.15 -16.08
CA HIS A 172 -2.45 6.75 -16.48
C HIS A 172 -1.89 5.78 -15.41
N ILE A 173 -2.11 6.09 -14.12
CA ILE A 173 -1.70 5.25 -13.00
C ILE A 173 -2.93 4.56 -12.43
N LEU A 174 -2.92 3.23 -12.45
CA LEU A 174 -3.87 2.34 -11.77
C LEU A 174 -3.22 1.77 -10.52
N TYR A 175 -3.71 2.15 -9.35
CA TYR A 175 -3.41 1.46 -8.11
C TYR A 175 -4.50 0.42 -7.87
N GLY A 176 -4.18 -0.84 -8.17
CA GLY A 176 -5.10 -1.98 -8.12
C GLY A 176 -5.02 -2.76 -6.81
N ALA A 177 -3.97 -2.54 -6.01
CA ALA A 177 -3.70 -3.26 -4.76
C ALA A 177 -3.88 -4.78 -4.92
N CYS A 178 -4.47 -5.48 -3.93
CA CYS A 178 -4.58 -6.95 -3.94
C CYS A 178 -5.59 -7.49 -4.95
N LEU A 179 -6.45 -6.63 -5.52
CA LEU A 179 -7.34 -7.02 -6.62
C LEU A 179 -6.55 -7.44 -7.85
N ILE A 180 -5.45 -6.78 -8.14
CA ILE A 180 -4.57 -7.06 -9.27
C ILE A 180 -3.33 -7.79 -8.76
N LYS A 181 -2.98 -8.91 -9.40
CA LYS A 181 -1.86 -9.77 -9.06
C LYS A 181 -0.61 -9.41 -9.87
N SER A 182 0.55 -9.67 -9.28
CA SER A 182 1.82 -9.54 -9.99
C SER A 182 1.87 -10.47 -11.22
N ILE A 183 2.63 -10.07 -12.22
CA ILE A 183 2.92 -10.93 -13.37
C ILE A 183 3.70 -12.21 -12.97
N GLU A 184 4.31 -12.19 -11.78
CA GLU A 184 5.08 -13.30 -11.22
C GLU A 184 4.21 -14.29 -10.44
N ASP A 185 2.94 -13.93 -10.16
CA ASP A 185 2.02 -14.79 -9.41
C ASP A 185 1.45 -15.89 -10.33
N ASP A 186 1.43 -17.13 -9.87
CA ASP A 186 0.86 -18.29 -10.59
C ASP A 186 -0.63 -18.49 -10.25
N ASP A 187 -1.15 -17.79 -9.24
CA ASP A 187 -2.54 -17.87 -8.81
C ASP A 187 -3.05 -16.55 -8.22
N LEU A 188 -4.33 -16.53 -7.87
CA LEU A 188 -4.99 -15.33 -7.30
C LEU A 188 -4.75 -15.14 -5.79
N GLY A 189 -3.86 -15.92 -5.17
CA GLY A 189 -3.48 -15.83 -3.76
C GLY A 189 -4.62 -16.22 -2.81
N TYR A 190 -4.75 -15.47 -1.70
CA TYR A 190 -5.80 -15.72 -0.72
C TYR A 190 -7.20 -15.51 -1.29
N LEU A 191 -8.00 -16.57 -1.28
CA LEU A 191 -9.37 -16.61 -1.82
C LEU A 191 -10.45 -16.88 -0.75
N GLY A 192 -10.12 -16.75 0.54
CA GLY A 192 -11.04 -17.00 1.65
C GLY A 192 -12.24 -16.04 1.65
N ASP A 193 -12.01 -14.79 1.34
CA ASP A 193 -13.03 -13.73 1.27
C ASP A 193 -13.44 -13.38 -0.17
N ALA A 194 -12.88 -14.10 -1.16
CA ALA A 194 -13.05 -13.75 -2.56
C ALA A 194 -14.41 -14.17 -3.15
N ASN A 195 -14.98 -13.32 -3.98
CA ASN A 195 -16.06 -13.74 -4.87
C ASN A 195 -15.48 -14.32 -6.18
N LYS A 196 -15.20 -15.63 -6.14
CA LYS A 196 -14.59 -16.36 -7.28
C LYS A 196 -15.41 -16.30 -8.57
N LYS A 197 -16.73 -16.14 -8.47
CA LYS A 197 -17.64 -16.08 -9.64
C LYS A 197 -17.52 -14.74 -10.36
N GLU A 198 -17.37 -13.67 -9.58
CA GLU A 198 -17.35 -12.29 -10.10
C GLU A 198 -15.94 -11.79 -10.40
N TYR A 199 -14.90 -12.50 -9.99
CA TYR A 199 -13.52 -12.00 -10.10
C TYR A 199 -13.18 -11.58 -11.54
N ALA A 200 -13.44 -12.40 -12.54
CA ALA A 200 -13.15 -12.08 -13.94
C ALA A 200 -13.99 -10.88 -14.46
N SER A 201 -15.27 -10.79 -14.10
CA SER A 201 -16.13 -9.67 -14.49
C SER A 201 -15.65 -8.36 -13.84
N THR A 202 -15.24 -8.42 -12.58
CA THR A 202 -14.67 -7.27 -11.86
C THR A 202 -13.37 -6.76 -12.51
N ILE A 203 -12.44 -7.65 -12.87
CA ILE A 203 -11.23 -7.24 -13.61
C ILE A 203 -11.58 -6.63 -14.98
N LYS A 204 -12.58 -7.15 -15.69
CA LYS A 204 -13.08 -6.55 -16.94
C LYS A 204 -13.62 -5.14 -16.74
N ASN A 205 -14.32 -4.90 -15.63
CA ASN A 205 -14.80 -3.57 -15.26
C ASN A 205 -13.63 -2.60 -15.00
N VAL A 206 -12.56 -3.05 -14.29
CA VAL A 206 -11.33 -2.26 -14.11
C VAL A 206 -10.73 -1.91 -15.47
N ARG A 207 -10.56 -2.88 -16.36
CA ARG A 207 -9.98 -2.68 -17.70
C ARG A 207 -10.81 -1.71 -18.55
N LYS A 208 -12.14 -1.78 -18.45
CA LYS A 208 -13.06 -0.84 -19.15
C LYS A 208 -12.95 0.57 -18.60
N LYS A 209 -12.82 0.73 -17.28
CA LYS A 209 -12.71 2.03 -16.60
C LYS A 209 -11.36 2.68 -16.80
N CYS A 210 -10.29 1.91 -16.59
CA CYS A 210 -8.90 2.36 -16.63
C CYS A 210 -8.27 1.99 -17.96
N GLN A 211 -8.59 2.76 -18.99
CA GLN A 211 -8.10 2.49 -20.34
C GLN A 211 -6.61 2.83 -20.47
N GLN A 212 -5.83 1.88 -21.00
CA GLN A 212 -4.40 2.03 -21.28
C GLN A 212 -3.58 2.57 -20.08
N PRO A 213 -3.62 1.90 -18.91
CA PRO A 213 -2.80 2.30 -17.79
C PRO A 213 -1.31 2.14 -18.16
N LYS A 214 -0.54 3.19 -17.93
CA LYS A 214 0.91 3.15 -18.10
C LYS A 214 1.59 2.44 -16.94
N TYR A 215 1.00 2.58 -15.75
CA TYR A 215 1.46 1.96 -14.52
C TYR A 215 0.29 1.21 -13.88
N VAL A 216 0.55 -0.04 -13.48
CA VAL A 216 -0.41 -0.89 -12.76
C VAL A 216 0.26 -1.35 -11.46
N ILE A 217 -0.18 -0.79 -10.34
CA ILE A 217 0.46 -1.06 -9.05
C ILE A 217 -0.35 -2.13 -8.32
N VAL A 218 0.31 -3.26 -8.07
CA VAL A 218 -0.24 -4.45 -7.42
C VAL A 218 0.02 -4.43 -5.91
N GLY A 219 -0.79 -5.15 -5.14
CA GLY A 219 -0.68 -5.18 -3.68
C GLY A 219 0.49 -6.00 -3.14
N HIS A 220 0.98 -6.99 -3.91
CA HIS A 220 2.09 -7.88 -3.54
C HIS A 220 2.95 -8.17 -4.76
N GLY A 221 4.22 -8.56 -4.53
CA GLY A 221 5.14 -8.92 -5.61
C GLY A 221 5.61 -7.74 -6.46
N ASP A 222 6.05 -8.03 -7.68
CA ASP A 222 6.55 -7.02 -8.62
C ASP A 222 5.41 -6.14 -9.15
N TRP A 223 5.54 -4.83 -8.92
CA TRP A 223 4.61 -3.80 -9.39
C TRP A 223 5.09 -3.05 -10.63
N THR A 224 6.22 -3.44 -11.22
CA THR A 224 6.82 -2.69 -12.35
C THR A 224 6.19 -3.02 -13.70
N ASN A 225 5.40 -4.09 -13.79
CA ASN A 225 4.85 -4.60 -15.03
C ASN A 225 3.38 -4.24 -15.24
N ALA A 226 3.08 -3.37 -16.21
CA ALA A 226 1.70 -2.98 -16.53
C ALA A 226 0.82 -4.13 -17.07
N LYS A 227 1.41 -5.25 -17.50
CA LYS A 227 0.67 -6.45 -17.96
C LYS A 227 0.01 -7.21 -16.80
N SER A 228 0.30 -6.85 -15.55
CA SER A 228 -0.32 -7.43 -14.34
C SER A 228 -1.86 -7.41 -14.38
N LEU A 229 -2.46 -6.37 -14.98
CA LEU A 229 -3.93 -6.31 -15.16
C LEU A 229 -4.44 -7.41 -16.09
N GLU A 230 -3.80 -7.64 -17.23
CA GLU A 230 -4.21 -8.69 -18.18
C GLU A 230 -3.90 -10.09 -17.63
N HIS A 231 -2.75 -10.26 -16.97
CA HIS A 231 -2.39 -11.48 -16.28
C HIS A 231 -3.43 -11.88 -15.22
N SER A 232 -3.86 -10.93 -14.39
CA SER A 232 -4.92 -11.15 -13.41
C SER A 232 -6.24 -11.56 -14.04
N LEU A 233 -6.58 -10.99 -15.21
CA LEU A 233 -7.79 -11.38 -15.93
C LEU A 233 -7.71 -12.84 -16.40
N ILE A 234 -6.58 -13.26 -16.97
CA ILE A 234 -6.36 -14.63 -17.44
C ILE A 234 -6.56 -15.61 -16.26
N MET A 235 -5.88 -15.37 -15.13
CA MET A 235 -6.01 -16.21 -13.93
C MET A 235 -7.46 -16.27 -13.40
N ALA A 236 -8.17 -15.14 -13.43
CA ALA A 236 -9.56 -15.08 -12.97
C ALA A 236 -10.52 -15.84 -13.91
N GLU A 237 -10.26 -15.84 -15.22
CA GLU A 237 -11.02 -16.62 -16.20
C GLU A 237 -10.75 -18.11 -16.06
N GLU A 238 -9.52 -18.53 -15.77
CA GLU A 238 -9.16 -19.91 -15.48
C GLU A 238 -9.80 -20.40 -14.19
N LEU A 239 -9.80 -19.59 -13.12
CA LEU A 239 -10.46 -19.93 -11.88
C LEU A 239 -11.96 -20.20 -12.09
N LYS A 240 -12.61 -19.45 -12.98
CA LYS A 240 -14.01 -19.66 -13.34
C LYS A 240 -14.21 -20.99 -14.06
N LYS A 241 -13.32 -21.39 -14.96
CA LYS A 241 -13.39 -22.66 -15.71
C LYS A 241 -13.22 -23.88 -14.81
N LYS A 242 -12.25 -23.87 -13.89
CA LYS A 242 -11.97 -24.98 -12.95
C LYS A 242 -13.16 -25.38 -12.05
N LYS A 243 -14.20 -24.58 -11.94
CA LYS A 243 -15.38 -24.84 -11.13
C LYS A 243 -16.50 -25.60 -11.86
N TYR A 244 -16.36 -25.82 -13.17
CA TYR A 244 -17.35 -26.50 -14.01
C TYR A 244 -16.86 -27.87 -14.54
N HIS A 245 -15.75 -28.34 -14.01
CA HIS A 245 -15.23 -29.72 -14.16
C HIS A 245 -15.07 -30.35 -12.77
#